data_caafe11bb1b6cd6d6f2aeddd53d11de6
#
_entry.id   caafe11bb1b6cd6d6f2aeddd53d11de6
#
_cell.length_a   1.000
_cell.length_b   1.000
_cell.length_c   1.000
_cell.angle_alpha   90.00
_cell.angle_beta   90.00
_cell.angle_gamma   90.00
#
_symmetry.space_group_name_H-M   'P 1'
#
loop_
_entity.id
_entity.type
_entity.pdbx_description
1 polymer ?
#
loop_
_entity_poly.entity_id
_entity_poly.type
_entity_poly.pdbx_seq_one_letter_code
_entity_poly.pdbx_strand_id
1 'polypeptide(L)'
;SILAMKTWNINAVRVPLNEDCWLGINGVSPAYSGASYQKAIEGYVALLLDNGMYPILDLHWSAPGATLATGQQPMADSDHAPAFWTSVAGAFKSQGSVILELYNEPWPDNDQDTTAAWTCWRDGGSCPGVPFAVAGMQTLVNVVRATGAKNLVLLGGVEYSNALSQWVAYKPTDALNNLAAAWHVYQNNACSDTTCFDQIAGPLAQAFPIIATEIGDSSCDGGFMTGVAAWLDAHSQSYAAWTWNAWGAACSNYSLILDYTGTPNGAYGLAYQTHLLSL
;
A
#
# COMPACT_ATOMS: atom_id res chain seq x y z
N SER A 1 18.63 -9.96 2.89
CA SER A 1 17.76 -8.90 3.44
C SER A 1 16.64 -9.45 4.32
N ILE A 2 15.93 -10.53 3.94
CA ILE A 2 14.82 -11.08 4.73
C ILE A 2 15.29 -11.53 6.13
N LEU A 3 16.43 -12.17 6.27
CA LEU A 3 16.98 -12.53 7.59
C LEU A 3 17.26 -11.28 8.43
N ALA A 4 17.71 -10.20 7.82
CA ALA A 4 17.90 -8.92 8.50
C ALA A 4 16.55 -8.32 8.96
N MET A 5 15.51 -8.37 8.13
CA MET A 5 14.16 -7.96 8.54
C MET A 5 13.66 -8.75 9.76
N LYS A 6 13.93 -10.05 9.82
CA LYS A 6 13.58 -10.88 10.98
C LYS A 6 14.29 -10.44 12.27
N THR A 7 15.53 -9.95 12.19
CA THR A 7 16.23 -9.43 13.38
C THR A 7 15.62 -8.14 13.93
N TRP A 8 14.74 -7.49 13.15
CA TRP A 8 13.94 -6.34 13.57
C TRP A 8 12.51 -6.70 13.99
N ASN A 9 12.18 -7.98 14.15
CA ASN A 9 10.81 -8.48 14.38
C ASN A 9 9.80 -8.13 13.27
N ILE A 10 10.26 -7.81 12.06
CA ILE A 10 9.36 -7.53 10.93
C ILE A 10 8.64 -8.82 10.55
N ASN A 11 7.31 -8.78 10.49
CA ASN A 11 6.44 -9.89 10.16
C ASN A 11 5.60 -9.67 8.88
N ALA A 12 5.64 -8.48 8.28
CA ALA A 12 4.98 -8.17 7.02
C ALA A 12 5.89 -7.32 6.13
N VAL A 13 5.79 -7.49 4.83
CA VAL A 13 6.55 -6.72 3.84
C VAL A 13 5.62 -6.27 2.72
N ARG A 14 5.50 -4.96 2.54
CA ARG A 14 4.82 -4.38 1.39
C ARG A 14 5.75 -4.39 0.18
N VAL A 15 5.23 -4.89 -0.93
CA VAL A 15 5.97 -5.08 -2.19
C VAL A 15 5.29 -4.24 -3.26
N PRO A 16 5.81 -3.04 -3.56
CA PRO A 16 5.29 -2.18 -4.60
C PRO A 16 5.44 -2.82 -5.98
N LEU A 17 4.33 -2.93 -6.71
CA LEU A 17 4.30 -3.47 -8.06
C LEU A 17 4.04 -2.37 -9.09
N ASN A 18 4.55 -2.59 -10.29
CA ASN A 18 4.33 -1.72 -11.43
C ASN A 18 3.46 -2.45 -12.47
N GLU A 19 2.42 -1.78 -12.93
CA GLU A 19 1.43 -2.33 -13.85
C GLU A 19 2.03 -2.77 -15.17
N ASP A 20 2.80 -1.90 -15.83
CA ASP A 20 3.44 -2.18 -17.10
C ASP A 20 4.45 -3.33 -17.02
N CYS A 21 5.21 -3.35 -15.91
CA CYS A 21 6.17 -4.42 -15.64
C CYS A 21 5.46 -5.77 -15.45
N TRP A 22 4.35 -5.79 -14.70
CA TRP A 22 3.60 -7.03 -14.49
C TRP A 22 2.93 -7.53 -15.75
N LEU A 23 2.27 -6.63 -16.52
CA LEU A 23 1.55 -6.98 -17.74
C LEU A 23 2.47 -7.18 -18.96
N GLY A 24 3.68 -6.65 -18.93
CA GLY A 24 4.61 -6.70 -20.08
C GLY A 24 4.15 -5.82 -21.23
N ILE A 25 3.63 -4.63 -20.95
CA ILE A 25 3.07 -3.69 -21.91
C ILE A 25 3.92 -2.43 -22.06
N ASN A 26 3.51 -1.53 -22.94
CA ASN A 26 4.04 -0.18 -23.15
C ASN A 26 5.57 -0.11 -23.42
N GLY A 27 6.16 -1.18 -23.95
CA GLY A 27 7.56 -1.19 -24.34
C GLY A 27 8.56 -1.34 -23.19
N VAL A 28 8.13 -1.72 -21.99
CA VAL A 28 9.04 -2.08 -20.89
C VAL A 28 9.92 -3.26 -21.33
N SER A 29 11.22 -3.19 -21.04
CA SER A 29 12.18 -4.22 -21.42
C SER A 29 11.71 -5.61 -20.96
N PRO A 30 11.68 -6.64 -21.86
CA PRO A 30 11.28 -8.00 -21.50
C PRO A 30 12.11 -8.64 -20.38
N ALA A 31 13.31 -8.13 -20.14
CA ALA A 31 14.14 -8.58 -19.01
C ALA A 31 13.54 -8.23 -17.64
N TYR A 32 12.70 -7.18 -17.60
CA TYR A 32 12.11 -6.61 -16.38
C TYR A 32 10.59 -6.53 -16.43
N SER A 33 9.94 -7.23 -17.37
CA SER A 33 8.49 -7.21 -17.54
C SER A 33 7.92 -8.57 -17.91
N GLY A 34 6.59 -8.68 -17.87
CA GLY A 34 5.85 -9.89 -18.17
C GLY A 34 6.32 -11.07 -17.31
N ALA A 35 6.50 -12.23 -17.91
CA ALA A 35 6.85 -13.46 -17.22
C ALA A 35 8.14 -13.36 -16.38
N SER A 36 9.13 -12.55 -16.78
CA SER A 36 10.37 -12.36 -16.03
C SER A 36 10.11 -11.62 -14.72
N TYR A 37 9.32 -10.54 -14.76
CA TYR A 37 8.93 -9.77 -13.58
C TYR A 37 8.02 -10.58 -12.67
N GLN A 38 6.98 -11.20 -13.21
CA GLN A 38 6.05 -12.06 -12.46
C GLN A 38 6.80 -13.15 -11.69
N LYS A 39 7.70 -13.88 -12.37
CA LYS A 39 8.51 -14.92 -11.73
C LYS A 39 9.40 -14.38 -10.59
N ALA A 40 9.96 -13.18 -10.75
CA ALA A 40 10.78 -12.56 -9.71
C ALA A 40 9.92 -12.22 -8.47
N ILE A 41 8.73 -11.65 -8.69
CA ILE A 41 7.78 -11.33 -7.59
C ILE A 41 7.28 -12.61 -6.93
N GLU A 42 6.86 -13.63 -7.69
CA GLU A 42 6.43 -14.92 -7.14
C GLU A 42 7.53 -15.57 -6.29
N GLY A 43 8.78 -15.54 -6.77
CA GLY A 43 9.91 -16.05 -6.00
C GLY A 43 10.18 -15.26 -4.71
N TYR A 44 10.02 -13.94 -4.74
CA TYR A 44 10.17 -13.11 -3.56
C TYR A 44 9.03 -13.33 -2.54
N VAL A 45 7.79 -13.42 -3.02
CA VAL A 45 6.62 -13.77 -2.19
C VAL A 45 6.79 -15.13 -1.53
N ALA A 46 7.22 -16.15 -2.27
CA ALA A 46 7.48 -17.48 -1.71
C ALA A 46 8.54 -17.41 -0.59
N LEU A 47 9.62 -16.65 -0.82
CA LEU A 47 10.67 -16.47 0.16
C LEU A 47 10.18 -15.74 1.44
N LEU A 48 9.28 -14.76 1.31
CA LEU A 48 8.65 -14.11 2.47
C LEU A 48 7.78 -15.10 3.25
N LEU A 49 6.92 -15.85 2.57
CA LEU A 49 6.04 -16.86 3.18
C LEU A 49 6.84 -17.97 3.88
N ASP A 50 7.91 -18.47 3.28
CA ASP A 50 8.81 -19.48 3.85
C ASP A 50 9.50 -18.98 5.14
N ASN A 51 9.62 -17.67 5.31
CA ASN A 51 10.15 -17.02 6.50
C ASN A 51 9.08 -16.56 7.51
N GLY A 52 7.81 -16.91 7.28
CA GLY A 52 6.69 -16.59 8.16
C GLY A 52 6.24 -15.14 8.10
N MET A 53 6.52 -14.45 7.00
CA MET A 53 6.12 -13.06 6.78
C MET A 53 4.87 -12.97 5.89
N TYR A 54 4.08 -11.90 6.07
CA TYR A 54 2.90 -11.58 5.27
C TYR A 54 3.29 -10.64 4.12
N PRO A 55 3.27 -11.08 2.85
CA PRO A 55 3.46 -10.18 1.71
C PRO A 55 2.20 -9.32 1.50
N ILE A 56 2.37 -8.01 1.34
CA ILE A 56 1.33 -7.08 0.91
C ILE A 56 1.71 -6.64 -0.51
N LEU A 57 0.94 -7.06 -1.50
CA LEU A 57 1.15 -6.70 -2.90
C LEU A 57 0.31 -5.48 -3.26
N ASP A 58 0.95 -4.45 -3.73
CA ASP A 58 0.38 -3.14 -3.98
C ASP A 58 0.51 -2.74 -5.44
N LEU A 59 -0.58 -2.27 -6.07
CA LEU A 59 -0.49 -1.57 -7.35
C LEU A 59 0.01 -0.15 -7.10
N HIS A 60 1.34 0.01 -7.18
CA HIS A 60 2.02 1.24 -6.78
C HIS A 60 2.04 2.28 -7.90
N TRP A 61 2.40 1.86 -9.11
CA TRP A 61 2.41 2.71 -10.29
C TRP A 61 1.62 2.08 -11.41
N SER A 62 0.72 2.88 -11.99
CA SER A 62 -0.09 2.57 -13.16
C SER A 62 -0.05 3.73 -14.15
N ALA A 63 -0.49 3.51 -15.38
CA ALA A 63 -0.71 4.59 -16.33
C ALA A 63 -1.69 4.15 -17.43
N PRO A 64 -2.58 5.05 -17.90
CA PRO A 64 -3.57 4.72 -18.92
C PRO A 64 -2.94 4.59 -20.32
N GLY A 65 -3.52 3.76 -21.15
CA GLY A 65 -3.21 3.62 -22.57
C GLY A 65 -1.78 3.15 -22.84
N ALA A 66 -1.04 3.91 -23.66
CA ALA A 66 0.33 3.62 -24.00
C ALA A 66 1.36 4.44 -23.20
N THR A 67 0.93 5.12 -22.15
CA THR A 67 1.81 5.90 -21.27
C THR A 67 2.56 4.94 -20.35
N LEU A 68 3.87 5.14 -20.20
CA LEU A 68 4.65 4.32 -19.24
C LEU A 68 4.27 4.64 -17.79
N ALA A 69 4.06 3.60 -17.00
CA ALA A 69 3.80 3.67 -15.57
C ALA A 69 5.09 4.03 -14.80
N THR A 70 5.48 5.29 -14.81
CA THR A 70 6.71 5.82 -14.18
C THR A 70 6.46 6.74 -12.99
N GLY A 71 5.23 6.77 -12.46
CA GLY A 71 4.84 7.61 -11.34
C GLY A 71 3.43 7.32 -10.89
N GLN A 72 3.00 8.02 -9.86
CA GLN A 72 1.64 7.94 -9.34
C GLN A 72 0.63 8.59 -10.28
N GLN A 73 -0.54 8.00 -10.37
CA GLN A 73 -1.71 8.55 -11.04
C GLN A 73 -2.81 8.86 -10.01
N PRO A 74 -3.78 9.73 -10.33
CA PRO A 74 -4.86 10.06 -9.39
C PRO A 74 -5.69 8.87 -8.93
N MET A 75 -5.86 7.89 -9.82
CA MET A 75 -6.61 6.65 -9.58
C MET A 75 -6.10 5.54 -10.52
N ALA A 76 -6.44 4.31 -10.20
CA ALA A 76 -6.25 3.17 -11.09
C ALA A 76 -7.00 3.39 -12.42
N ASP A 77 -6.34 3.14 -13.56
CA ASP A 77 -6.98 3.25 -14.86
C ASP A 77 -7.91 2.06 -15.17
N SER A 78 -8.88 2.28 -16.05
CA SER A 78 -9.87 1.25 -16.39
C SER A 78 -9.41 0.29 -17.48
N ASP A 79 -8.35 0.60 -18.19
CA ASP A 79 -7.87 -0.18 -19.34
C ASP A 79 -6.86 -1.27 -18.93
N HIS A 80 -6.06 -1.07 -17.91
CA HIS A 80 -5.03 -2.03 -17.49
C HIS A 80 -5.20 -2.57 -16.08
N ALA A 81 -5.59 -1.75 -15.08
CA ALA A 81 -5.66 -2.17 -13.69
C ALA A 81 -6.60 -3.38 -13.44
N PRO A 82 -7.74 -3.56 -14.13
CA PRO A 82 -8.52 -4.79 -14.01
C PRO A 82 -7.79 -6.04 -14.50
N ALA A 83 -7.01 -5.94 -15.60
CA ALA A 83 -6.21 -7.05 -16.11
C ALA A 83 -5.04 -7.38 -15.18
N PHE A 84 -4.39 -6.35 -14.63
CA PHE A 84 -3.36 -6.49 -13.61
C PHE A 84 -3.88 -7.29 -12.41
N TRP A 85 -4.99 -6.89 -11.81
CA TRP A 85 -5.55 -7.57 -10.65
C TRP A 85 -6.11 -8.94 -10.93
N THR A 86 -6.63 -9.18 -12.15
CA THR A 86 -7.01 -10.54 -12.58
C THR A 86 -5.79 -11.46 -12.55
N SER A 87 -4.66 -10.99 -13.05
CA SER A 87 -3.43 -11.78 -13.12
C SER A 87 -2.79 -11.96 -11.73
N VAL A 88 -2.59 -10.86 -10.96
CA VAL A 88 -1.98 -10.92 -9.62
C VAL A 88 -2.83 -11.78 -8.67
N ALA A 89 -4.13 -11.52 -8.56
CA ALA A 89 -5.00 -12.29 -7.69
C ALA A 89 -5.09 -13.76 -8.14
N GLY A 90 -5.09 -14.02 -9.45
CA GLY A 90 -5.03 -15.37 -10.00
C GLY A 90 -3.77 -16.15 -9.60
N ALA A 91 -2.61 -15.48 -9.61
CA ALA A 91 -1.33 -16.07 -9.22
C ALA A 91 -1.27 -16.41 -7.73
N PHE A 92 -1.84 -15.56 -6.85
CA PHE A 92 -1.69 -15.70 -5.40
C PHE A 92 -2.93 -16.17 -4.64
N LYS A 93 -4.03 -16.54 -5.32
CA LYS A 93 -5.31 -16.94 -4.68
C LYS A 93 -5.21 -18.15 -3.75
N SER A 94 -4.21 -19.01 -3.92
CA SER A 94 -3.99 -20.19 -3.07
C SER A 94 -3.15 -19.89 -1.82
N GLN A 95 -2.52 -18.70 -1.74
CA GLN A 95 -1.71 -18.27 -0.62
C GLN A 95 -2.49 -17.26 0.24
N GLY A 96 -3.27 -17.76 1.20
CA GLY A 96 -4.16 -16.92 2.03
C GLY A 96 -3.45 -15.87 2.88
N SER A 97 -2.13 -16.01 3.10
CA SER A 97 -1.31 -15.03 3.82
C SER A 97 -0.84 -13.86 2.95
N VAL A 98 -1.03 -13.92 1.63
CA VAL A 98 -0.78 -12.78 0.74
C VAL A 98 -1.94 -11.80 0.85
N ILE A 99 -1.64 -10.53 1.04
CA ILE A 99 -2.59 -9.43 1.15
C ILE A 99 -2.53 -8.61 -0.15
N LEU A 100 -3.66 -8.14 -0.64
CA LEU A 100 -3.78 -7.41 -1.90
C LEU A 100 -4.22 -5.97 -1.63
N GLU A 101 -3.33 -5.00 -1.85
CA GLU A 101 -3.61 -3.56 -1.72
C GLU A 101 -3.93 -2.99 -3.10
N LEU A 102 -5.18 -2.65 -3.34
CA LEU A 102 -5.67 -2.46 -4.71
C LEU A 102 -5.14 -1.22 -5.41
N TYR A 103 -4.75 -0.21 -4.69
CA TYR A 103 -4.12 0.98 -5.25
C TYR A 103 -3.35 1.74 -4.18
N ASN A 104 -2.15 2.16 -4.50
CA ASN A 104 -1.20 2.81 -3.59
C ASN A 104 -1.79 4.07 -2.92
N GLU A 105 -1.97 5.13 -3.68
CA GLU A 105 -2.30 6.45 -3.16
C GLU A 105 -3.33 7.16 -4.05
N PRO A 106 -4.64 6.92 -3.85
CA PRO A 106 -5.68 7.64 -4.58
C PRO A 106 -5.73 9.14 -4.22
N TRP A 107 -5.80 10.02 -5.24
CA TRP A 107 -5.96 11.47 -5.05
C TRP A 107 -6.88 12.12 -6.11
N PRO A 108 -8.09 11.54 -6.38
CA PRO A 108 -9.04 12.13 -7.33
C PRO A 108 -9.57 13.48 -6.84
N ASP A 109 -10.24 14.21 -7.71
CA ASP A 109 -10.80 15.54 -7.42
C ASP A 109 -9.73 16.54 -6.94
N ASN A 110 -8.55 16.50 -7.58
CA ASN A 110 -7.43 17.40 -7.27
C ASN A 110 -6.99 17.30 -5.79
N ASP A 111 -6.90 16.09 -5.28
CA ASP A 111 -6.44 15.82 -3.91
C ASP A 111 -7.35 16.43 -2.83
N GLN A 112 -8.67 16.20 -2.95
CA GLN A 112 -9.64 16.73 -2.00
C GLN A 112 -10.46 15.61 -1.37
N ASP A 113 -10.74 15.72 -0.07
CA ASP A 113 -11.66 14.83 0.67
C ASP A 113 -13.12 15.28 0.43
N THR A 114 -13.63 15.05 -0.78
CA THR A 114 -14.98 15.43 -1.20
C THR A 114 -15.86 14.21 -1.49
N THR A 115 -17.18 14.42 -1.49
CA THR A 115 -18.13 13.42 -1.98
C THR A 115 -17.83 12.99 -3.42
N ALA A 116 -17.35 13.90 -4.27
CA ALA A 116 -16.98 13.60 -5.64
C ALA A 116 -15.74 12.70 -5.72
N ALA A 117 -14.72 12.97 -4.89
CA ALA A 117 -13.54 12.12 -4.77
C ALA A 117 -13.90 10.70 -4.30
N TRP A 118 -14.70 10.58 -3.26
CA TRP A 118 -15.13 9.27 -2.74
C TRP A 118 -16.05 8.51 -3.69
N THR A 119 -16.90 9.22 -4.44
CA THR A 119 -17.71 8.59 -5.50
C THR A 119 -16.82 8.04 -6.61
N CYS A 120 -15.85 8.84 -7.07
CA CYS A 120 -14.85 8.41 -8.04
C CYS A 120 -14.05 7.20 -7.51
N TRP A 121 -13.56 7.28 -6.28
CA TRP A 121 -12.81 6.23 -5.63
C TRP A 121 -13.57 4.90 -5.62
N ARG A 122 -14.86 4.92 -5.26
CA ARG A 122 -15.67 3.69 -5.22
C ARG A 122 -16.11 3.21 -6.60
N ASP A 123 -16.69 4.11 -7.42
CA ASP A 123 -17.45 3.74 -8.62
C ASP A 123 -16.61 3.83 -9.90
N GLY A 124 -15.59 4.70 -9.93
CA GLY A 124 -14.79 4.94 -11.12
C GLY A 124 -15.52 5.72 -12.21
N GLY A 125 -15.15 5.46 -13.47
CA GLY A 125 -15.68 6.14 -14.63
C GLY A 125 -14.95 7.45 -14.94
N SER A 126 -15.68 8.48 -15.40
CA SER A 126 -15.14 9.82 -15.60
C SER A 126 -15.19 10.59 -14.29
N CYS A 127 -14.04 11.01 -13.80
CA CYS A 127 -13.86 11.57 -12.47
C CYS A 127 -13.30 12.99 -12.51
N PRO A 128 -13.70 13.88 -11.58
CA PRO A 128 -13.09 15.21 -11.47
C PRO A 128 -11.58 15.09 -11.18
N GLY A 129 -10.78 15.93 -11.87
CA GLY A 129 -9.33 15.96 -11.70
C GLY A 129 -8.58 14.75 -12.26
N VAL A 130 -9.26 13.78 -12.91
CA VAL A 130 -8.64 12.60 -13.51
C VAL A 130 -8.82 12.62 -15.03
N PRO A 131 -7.73 12.66 -15.83
CA PRO A 131 -7.80 12.83 -17.27
C PRO A 131 -8.09 11.55 -18.05
N PHE A 132 -8.41 10.44 -17.38
CA PHE A 132 -8.68 9.13 -17.98
C PHE A 132 -9.85 8.43 -17.29
N ALA A 133 -10.35 7.35 -17.89
CA ALA A 133 -11.39 6.53 -17.29
C ALA A 133 -10.83 5.70 -16.12
N VAL A 134 -11.49 5.79 -14.99
CA VAL A 134 -11.05 5.20 -13.71
C VAL A 134 -11.67 3.83 -13.50
N ALA A 135 -10.87 2.87 -13.06
CA ALA A 135 -11.36 1.65 -12.41
C ALA A 135 -11.60 1.94 -10.92
N GLY A 136 -12.87 2.09 -10.54
CA GLY A 136 -13.22 2.29 -9.13
C GLY A 136 -12.92 1.05 -8.27
N MET A 137 -12.76 1.26 -6.97
CA MET A 137 -12.43 0.18 -6.02
C MET A 137 -13.46 -0.95 -6.03
N GLN A 138 -14.76 -0.66 -6.28
CA GLN A 138 -15.76 -1.73 -6.43
C GLN A 138 -15.45 -2.64 -7.61
N THR A 139 -15.03 -2.08 -8.75
CA THR A 139 -14.63 -2.86 -9.91
C THR A 139 -13.42 -3.74 -9.60
N LEU A 140 -12.39 -3.18 -8.95
CA LEU A 140 -11.18 -3.93 -8.61
C LEU A 140 -11.44 -5.04 -7.58
N VAL A 141 -12.26 -4.80 -6.56
CA VAL A 141 -12.71 -5.85 -5.61
C VAL A 141 -13.42 -6.98 -6.37
N ASN A 142 -14.35 -6.63 -7.26
CA ASN A 142 -15.08 -7.63 -8.06
C ASN A 142 -14.15 -8.47 -8.93
N VAL A 143 -13.17 -7.82 -9.56
CA VAL A 143 -12.15 -8.49 -10.40
C VAL A 143 -11.32 -9.47 -9.56
N VAL A 144 -10.83 -9.07 -8.40
CA VAL A 144 -10.10 -9.96 -7.49
C VAL A 144 -10.97 -11.16 -7.10
N ARG A 145 -12.20 -10.94 -6.67
CA ARG A 145 -13.11 -12.01 -6.23
C ARG A 145 -13.53 -12.94 -7.38
N ALA A 146 -13.63 -12.43 -8.60
CA ALA A 146 -13.93 -13.24 -9.80
C ALA A 146 -12.84 -14.28 -10.10
N THR A 147 -11.59 -14.08 -9.67
CA THR A 147 -10.52 -15.09 -9.78
C THR A 147 -10.69 -16.28 -8.82
N GLY A 148 -11.58 -16.16 -7.84
CA GLY A 148 -11.72 -17.08 -6.72
C GLY A 148 -10.79 -16.77 -5.52
N ALA A 149 -10.03 -15.67 -5.57
CA ALA A 149 -9.17 -15.25 -4.48
C ALA A 149 -9.98 -14.85 -3.24
N LYS A 150 -9.57 -15.39 -2.09
CA LYS A 150 -10.15 -15.09 -0.77
C LYS A 150 -9.24 -14.23 0.10
N ASN A 151 -8.14 -13.78 -0.45
CA ASN A 151 -7.14 -12.95 0.22
C ASN A 151 -7.78 -11.71 0.86
N LEU A 152 -7.20 -11.22 1.96
CA LEU A 152 -7.52 -9.91 2.51
C LEU A 152 -7.23 -8.84 1.45
N VAL A 153 -8.17 -7.93 1.26
CA VAL A 153 -8.03 -6.79 0.34
C VAL A 153 -7.92 -5.50 1.14
N LEU A 154 -6.89 -4.74 0.87
CA LEU A 154 -6.67 -3.41 1.45
C LEU A 154 -7.09 -2.33 0.48
N LEU A 155 -7.73 -1.30 1.02
CA LEU A 155 -8.22 -0.15 0.29
C LEU A 155 -7.77 1.13 0.99
N GLY A 156 -6.83 1.85 0.41
CA GLY A 156 -6.45 3.18 0.85
C GLY A 156 -7.58 4.18 0.62
N GLY A 157 -7.67 5.20 1.46
CA GLY A 157 -8.61 6.29 1.25
C GLY A 157 -8.14 7.28 0.17
N VAL A 158 -8.77 8.44 0.09
CA VAL A 158 -8.36 9.54 -0.79
C VAL A 158 -7.23 10.37 -0.13
N GLU A 159 -6.80 11.47 -0.75
CA GLU A 159 -5.68 12.31 -0.27
C GLU A 159 -4.41 11.47 -0.01
N TYR A 160 -3.95 10.76 -1.04
CA TYR A 160 -2.78 9.87 -0.94
C TYR A 160 -2.91 8.82 0.17
N SER A 161 -4.07 8.18 0.27
CA SER A 161 -4.40 7.18 1.30
C SER A 161 -4.37 7.71 2.74
N ASN A 162 -4.35 9.03 2.94
CA ASN A 162 -4.35 9.67 4.26
C ASN A 162 -5.76 9.92 4.81
N ALA A 163 -6.72 10.33 3.96
CA ALA A 163 -8.09 10.57 4.39
C ALA A 163 -8.88 9.26 4.50
N LEU A 164 -9.38 8.96 5.69
CA LEU A 164 -10.26 7.80 5.97
C LEU A 164 -11.67 8.22 6.40
N SER A 165 -11.98 9.52 6.33
CA SER A 165 -13.19 10.16 6.87
C SER A 165 -14.50 9.53 6.40
N GLN A 166 -14.57 9.11 5.13
CA GLN A 166 -15.77 8.54 4.53
C GLN A 166 -15.57 7.07 4.09
N TRP A 167 -14.48 6.44 4.51
CA TRP A 167 -14.13 5.08 4.07
C TRP A 167 -15.28 4.09 4.32
N VAL A 168 -15.90 4.11 5.50
CA VAL A 168 -17.02 3.20 5.83
C VAL A 168 -18.23 3.44 4.95
N ALA A 169 -18.55 4.71 4.67
CA ALA A 169 -19.72 5.09 3.87
C ALA A 169 -19.56 4.68 2.39
N TYR A 170 -18.33 4.70 1.89
CA TYR A 170 -18.04 4.43 0.48
C TYR A 170 -17.39 3.08 0.22
N LYS A 171 -16.96 2.34 1.27
CA LYS A 171 -16.28 1.05 1.03
C LYS A 171 -17.07 0.15 0.07
N PRO A 172 -16.39 -0.56 -0.84
CA PRO A 172 -17.02 -1.51 -1.73
C PRO A 172 -17.78 -2.61 -0.99
N THR A 173 -18.77 -3.17 -1.66
CA THR A 173 -19.39 -4.43 -1.23
C THR A 173 -18.46 -5.59 -1.57
N ASP A 174 -18.16 -6.42 -0.59
CA ASP A 174 -17.42 -7.67 -0.76
C ASP A 174 -18.22 -8.83 -0.19
N ALA A 175 -18.54 -9.82 -1.02
CA ALA A 175 -19.32 -10.99 -0.60
C ALA A 175 -18.62 -11.83 0.50
N LEU A 176 -17.30 -11.68 0.66
CA LEU A 176 -16.53 -12.36 1.69
C LEU A 176 -16.38 -11.54 2.97
N ASN A 177 -16.80 -10.27 2.98
CA ASN A 177 -16.55 -9.33 4.07
C ASN A 177 -15.08 -9.30 4.53
N ASN A 178 -14.14 -9.40 3.59
CA ASN A 178 -12.71 -9.51 3.86
C ASN A 178 -11.95 -8.30 3.30
N LEU A 179 -12.37 -7.10 3.72
CA LEU A 179 -11.76 -5.81 3.41
C LEU A 179 -11.18 -5.18 4.68
N ALA A 180 -10.07 -4.47 4.52
CA ALA A 180 -9.48 -3.62 5.55
C ALA A 180 -9.03 -2.29 4.93
N ALA A 181 -8.85 -1.26 5.77
CA ALA A 181 -8.35 0.02 5.32
C ALA A 181 -6.82 0.01 5.25
N ALA A 182 -6.26 0.51 4.15
CA ALA A 182 -4.87 0.93 4.09
C ALA A 182 -4.78 2.41 4.48
N TRP A 183 -3.68 2.80 5.12
CA TRP A 183 -3.49 4.17 5.58
C TRP A 183 -2.03 4.60 5.39
N HIS A 184 -1.83 5.82 4.86
CA HIS A 184 -0.52 6.43 4.72
C HIS A 184 -0.41 7.64 5.65
N VAL A 185 0.63 7.68 6.46
CA VAL A 185 0.79 8.70 7.49
C VAL A 185 2.20 9.30 7.44
N TYR A 186 2.26 10.52 6.93
CA TYR A 186 3.48 11.32 6.88
C TYR A 186 3.27 12.64 7.62
N GLN A 187 4.34 13.25 8.13
CA GLN A 187 4.25 14.50 8.89
C GLN A 187 3.53 15.64 8.16
N ASN A 188 3.58 15.64 6.82
CA ASN A 188 3.00 16.70 6.00
C ASN A 188 1.59 16.39 5.49
N ASN A 189 1.02 15.25 5.89
CA ASN A 189 -0.37 14.92 5.54
C ASN A 189 -1.36 15.78 6.34
N ALA A 190 -2.58 15.90 5.82
CA ALA A 190 -3.68 16.59 6.51
C ALA A 190 -4.01 15.93 7.85
N CYS A 191 -4.02 14.59 7.91
CA CYS A 191 -4.19 13.81 9.12
C CYS A 191 -2.83 13.29 9.60
N SER A 192 -2.15 14.08 10.45
CA SER A 192 -0.79 13.80 10.92
C SER A 192 -0.59 14.00 12.43
N ASP A 193 -1.64 14.15 13.21
CA ASP A 193 -1.56 14.28 14.67
C ASP A 193 -2.58 13.37 15.38
N THR A 194 -2.37 13.16 16.67
CA THR A 194 -3.23 12.28 17.50
C THR A 194 -4.67 12.73 17.56
N THR A 195 -4.96 14.04 17.46
CA THR A 195 -6.33 14.55 17.44
C THR A 195 -7.07 14.06 16.21
N CYS A 196 -6.42 14.17 15.04
CA CYS A 196 -6.98 13.63 13.81
C CYS A 196 -7.09 12.09 13.86
N PHE A 197 -6.06 11.40 14.36
CA PHE A 197 -6.10 9.94 14.48
C PHE A 197 -7.28 9.48 15.31
N ASP A 198 -7.52 10.10 16.47
CA ASP A 198 -8.64 9.77 17.36
C ASP A 198 -10.01 10.07 16.72
N GLN A 199 -10.10 11.13 15.92
CA GLN A 199 -11.36 11.54 15.29
C GLN A 199 -11.70 10.76 14.02
N ILE A 200 -10.70 10.35 13.23
CA ILE A 200 -10.88 9.75 11.91
C ILE A 200 -10.56 8.26 11.94
N ALA A 201 -9.35 7.88 12.30
CA ALA A 201 -8.92 6.48 12.30
C ALA A 201 -9.47 5.69 13.50
N GLY A 202 -9.62 6.30 14.67
CA GLY A 202 -10.11 5.65 15.88
C GLY A 202 -11.49 5.01 15.73
N PRO A 203 -12.53 5.73 15.24
CA PRO A 203 -13.85 5.13 14.99
C PRO A 203 -13.79 4.02 13.91
N LEU A 204 -12.96 4.17 12.89
CA LEU A 204 -12.77 3.15 11.87
C LEU A 204 -12.11 1.89 12.46
N ALA A 205 -11.08 2.04 13.29
CA ALA A 205 -10.35 0.95 13.94
C ALA A 205 -11.25 0.08 14.86
N GLN A 206 -12.34 0.65 15.37
CA GLN A 206 -13.32 -0.11 16.16
C GLN A 206 -14.22 -1.01 15.29
N ALA A 207 -14.36 -0.71 14.02
CA ALA A 207 -15.29 -1.39 13.11
C ALA A 207 -14.58 -2.25 12.05
N PHE A 208 -13.39 -1.85 11.62
CA PHE A 208 -12.62 -2.51 10.55
C PHE A 208 -11.13 -2.51 10.90
N PRO A 209 -10.37 -3.52 10.47
CA PRO A 209 -8.91 -3.49 10.57
C PRO A 209 -8.34 -2.33 9.75
N ILE A 210 -7.30 -1.70 10.29
CA ILE A 210 -6.46 -0.74 9.58
C ILE A 210 -5.04 -1.31 9.50
N ILE A 211 -4.44 -1.19 8.33
CA ILE A 211 -3.00 -1.39 8.18
C ILE A 211 -2.43 -0.07 7.66
N ALA A 212 -1.63 0.62 8.47
CA ALA A 212 -0.86 1.74 7.95
C ALA A 212 0.25 1.17 7.07
N THR A 213 0.01 1.12 5.76
CA THR A 213 0.91 0.49 4.79
C THR A 213 2.12 1.35 4.45
N GLU A 214 2.07 2.64 4.81
CA GLU A 214 3.22 3.53 4.82
C GLU A 214 3.17 4.48 6.02
N ILE A 215 4.28 4.55 6.74
CA ILE A 215 4.54 5.60 7.74
C ILE A 215 5.91 6.19 7.41
N GLY A 216 6.01 7.51 7.29
CA GLY A 216 7.27 8.18 7.03
C GLY A 216 7.46 9.44 7.87
N ASP A 217 8.71 9.78 8.13
CA ASP A 217 9.10 10.90 8.99
C ASP A 217 10.17 11.74 8.28
N SER A 218 9.82 12.98 7.92
CA SER A 218 10.71 13.91 7.23
C SER A 218 11.72 14.61 8.16
N SER A 219 11.51 14.54 9.49
CA SER A 219 12.44 15.11 10.47
C SER A 219 13.71 14.27 10.64
N CYS A 220 13.67 13.01 10.22
CA CYS A 220 14.78 12.06 10.33
C CYS A 220 15.17 11.66 11.75
N ASP A 221 14.41 12.04 12.76
CA ASP A 221 14.63 11.61 14.15
C ASP A 221 13.84 10.36 14.55
N GLY A 222 12.83 10.01 13.76
CA GLY A 222 11.96 8.85 13.98
C GLY A 222 10.87 9.07 15.04
N GLY A 223 10.79 10.24 15.62
CA GLY A 223 9.82 10.54 16.68
C GLY A 223 8.37 10.52 16.19
N PHE A 224 8.12 11.12 15.03
CA PHE A 224 6.79 11.08 14.42
C PHE A 224 6.38 9.65 14.07
N MET A 225 7.25 8.91 13.36
CA MET A 225 6.97 7.54 12.93
C MET A 225 6.66 6.61 14.11
N THR A 226 7.46 6.68 15.19
CA THR A 226 7.24 5.86 16.38
C THR A 226 5.99 6.30 17.15
N GLY A 227 5.63 7.59 17.11
CA GLY A 227 4.38 8.09 17.67
C GLY A 227 3.15 7.53 16.98
N VAL A 228 3.16 7.49 15.63
CA VAL A 228 2.10 6.84 14.82
C VAL A 228 2.02 5.35 15.12
N ALA A 229 3.17 4.65 15.15
CA ALA A 229 3.23 3.23 15.46
C ALA A 229 2.67 2.93 16.86
N ALA A 230 3.04 3.70 17.87
CA ALA A 230 2.52 3.55 19.24
C ALA A 230 1.00 3.78 19.32
N TRP A 231 0.46 4.75 18.54
CA TRP A 231 -0.99 4.94 18.46
C TRP A 231 -1.68 3.72 17.84
N LEU A 232 -1.13 3.16 16.76
CA LEU A 232 -1.66 1.96 16.11
C LEU A 232 -1.59 0.73 17.03
N ASP A 233 -0.50 0.55 17.77
CA ASP A 233 -0.37 -0.52 18.78
C ASP A 233 -1.45 -0.40 19.86
N ALA A 234 -1.68 0.81 20.38
CA ALA A 234 -2.71 1.06 21.39
C ALA A 234 -4.13 0.72 20.89
N HIS A 235 -4.34 0.76 19.56
CA HIS A 235 -5.61 0.41 18.91
C HIS A 235 -5.60 -1.00 18.30
N SER A 236 -4.56 -1.81 18.54
CA SER A 236 -4.40 -3.16 17.99
C SER A 236 -4.47 -3.20 16.45
N GLN A 237 -3.89 -2.18 15.80
CA GLN A 237 -3.79 -2.07 14.36
C GLN A 237 -2.38 -2.39 13.87
N SER A 238 -2.22 -2.63 12.57
CA SER A 238 -0.94 -3.02 11.96
C SER A 238 -0.31 -1.86 11.18
N TYR A 239 1.01 -1.95 10.94
CA TYR A 239 1.73 -0.92 10.22
C TYR A 239 3.02 -1.41 9.56
N ALA A 240 3.46 -0.68 8.54
CA ALA A 240 4.76 -0.78 7.90
C ALA A 240 5.34 0.62 7.70
N ALA A 241 6.62 0.79 7.98
CA ALA A 241 7.30 2.05 7.71
C ALA A 241 7.91 2.07 6.30
N TRP A 242 7.90 3.23 5.67
CA TRP A 242 8.58 3.50 4.42
C TRP A 242 9.99 4.01 4.71
N THR A 243 11.10 3.40 4.25
CA THR A 243 11.13 2.19 3.41
C THR A 243 12.36 1.34 3.73
N TRP A 244 12.28 0.03 3.58
CA TRP A 244 13.41 -0.89 3.71
C TRP A 244 14.27 -0.84 2.45
N ASN A 245 15.02 0.26 2.26
CA ASN A 245 15.91 0.45 1.13
C ASN A 245 17.16 1.20 1.54
N ALA A 246 18.27 0.89 0.89
CA ALA A 246 19.59 1.48 1.14
C ALA A 246 19.90 2.58 0.10
N TRP A 247 19.11 3.66 0.09
CA TRP A 247 19.26 4.77 -0.86
C TRP A 247 20.27 5.85 -0.42
N GLY A 248 21.04 5.59 0.62
CA GLY A 248 22.08 6.46 1.14
C GLY A 248 21.98 6.76 2.62
N ALA A 249 23.02 7.43 3.14
CA ALA A 249 23.18 7.67 4.59
C ALA A 249 22.24 8.75 5.17
N ALA A 250 21.56 9.52 4.33
CA ALA A 250 20.59 10.52 4.79
C ALA A 250 19.18 9.91 4.77
N CYS A 251 18.36 10.19 5.78
CA CYS A 251 16.99 9.75 5.78
C CYS A 251 16.09 10.50 4.79
N SER A 252 16.64 11.44 4.02
CA SER A 252 15.92 12.28 3.05
C SER A 252 15.02 11.52 2.08
N ASN A 253 15.26 10.22 1.90
CA ASN A 253 14.44 9.33 1.10
C ASN A 253 13.68 8.32 1.97
N TYR A 254 13.52 8.60 3.27
CA TYR A 254 12.86 7.71 4.24
C TYR A 254 13.51 6.31 4.34
N SER A 255 14.82 6.20 4.04
CA SER A 255 15.53 4.91 4.12
C SER A 255 15.71 4.48 5.57
N LEU A 256 15.16 3.32 5.93
CA LEU A 256 15.31 2.71 7.26
C LEU A 256 16.68 2.11 7.47
N ILE A 257 17.37 1.71 6.41
CA ILE A 257 18.63 0.96 6.46
C ILE A 257 19.71 1.61 5.61
N LEU A 258 20.96 1.46 6.06
CA LEU A 258 22.17 1.86 5.30
C LEU A 258 22.58 0.79 4.28
N ASP A 259 22.28 -0.47 4.58
CA ASP A 259 22.62 -1.62 3.76
C ASP A 259 21.62 -2.77 3.96
N TYR A 260 21.62 -3.73 3.07
CA TYR A 260 20.71 -4.88 3.12
C TYR A 260 21.09 -5.96 4.15
N THR A 261 22.11 -5.73 4.98
CA THR A 261 22.38 -6.53 6.18
C THR A 261 21.57 -6.04 7.39
N GLY A 262 20.88 -4.89 7.24
CA GLY A 262 19.95 -4.36 8.23
C GLY A 262 20.57 -3.37 9.20
N THR A 263 21.69 -2.72 8.82
CA THR A 263 22.26 -1.62 9.62
C THR A 263 21.27 -0.44 9.62
N PRO A 264 20.78 0.02 10.79
CA PRO A 264 19.83 1.13 10.85
C PRO A 264 20.41 2.42 10.27
N ASN A 265 19.59 3.17 9.54
CA ASN A 265 19.97 4.47 8.98
C ASN A 265 19.72 5.59 9.98
N GLY A 266 20.76 5.98 10.71
CA GLY A 266 20.70 7.09 11.66
C GLY A 266 19.65 6.91 12.75
N ALA A 267 19.11 8.01 13.24
CA ALA A 267 18.07 8.01 14.26
C ALA A 267 16.74 7.43 13.73
N TYR A 268 16.43 7.69 12.46
CA TYR A 268 15.20 7.23 11.81
C TYR A 268 15.06 5.70 11.83
N GLY A 269 16.04 4.98 11.26
CA GLY A 269 16.04 3.53 11.25
C GLY A 269 16.16 2.91 12.64
N LEU A 270 17.01 3.53 13.51
CA LEU A 270 17.21 3.04 14.87
C LEU A 270 15.94 3.17 15.72
N ALA A 271 15.20 4.26 15.60
CA ALA A 271 13.95 4.46 16.31
C ALA A 271 12.91 3.38 15.96
N TYR A 272 12.73 3.10 14.66
CA TYR A 272 11.81 2.06 14.20
C TYR A 272 12.24 0.66 14.64
N GLN A 273 13.53 0.33 14.48
CA GLN A 273 14.07 -0.95 14.97
C GLN A 273 13.85 -1.13 16.48
N THR A 274 14.16 -0.10 17.27
CA THR A 274 13.98 -0.14 18.72
C THR A 274 12.52 -0.35 19.10
N HIS A 275 11.60 0.35 18.42
CA HIS A 275 10.17 0.20 18.62
C HIS A 275 9.71 -1.24 18.35
N LEU A 276 10.05 -1.81 17.19
CA LEU A 276 9.67 -3.17 16.84
C LEU A 276 10.24 -4.24 17.78
N LEU A 277 11.44 -4.01 18.32
CA LEU A 277 12.08 -4.93 19.28
C LEU A 277 11.48 -4.82 20.69
N SER A 278 10.68 -3.81 20.96
CA SER A 278 9.99 -3.61 22.25
C SER A 278 8.63 -4.30 22.32
N LEU A 279 8.10 -4.79 21.18
CA LEU A 279 6.85 -5.54 21.07
C LEU A 279 7.08 -7.02 21.37
#